data_fb5f480b24a7715c99a12012a3aa7974
#
_entry.id   fb5f480b24a7715c99a12012a3aa7974
#
_cell.length_a   1.000
_cell.length_b   1.000
_cell.length_c   1.000
_cell.angle_alpha   90.00
_cell.angle_beta   90.00
_cell.angle_gamma   90.00
#
_symmetry.space_group_name_H-M   'P 1'
#
loop_
_entity.id
_entity.type
_entity.pdbx_description
1 polymer ?
#
loop_
_entity_poly.entity_id
_entity_poly.type
_entity_poly.pdbx_seq_one_letter_code
_entity_poly.pdbx_strand_id
1 'polypeptide(L)'
;MKLYYSPASPFARKCRIVVREKGLLEQVEEIRVDPIAGDASLNAINPLGQVPAFIDDAGVAWTDSPLICARLDAITGEPALIPGGEARWEVLRREVFADGVMEAGVKIRLEMARPEGERSSTWPARWRASMLRGLDAAEANTAGAFDLAAIATVCALTWVDFRFPDLGWKATRPRLAALQAELEQRPAFRETAPA
;
A
#
# COMPACT_ATOMS: atom_id res chain seq x y z
N MET A 1 -4.71 15.77 -12.90
CA MET A 1 -3.71 14.78 -12.37
C MET A 1 -4.07 13.36 -12.80
N LYS A 2 -3.11 12.39 -12.81
CA LYS A 2 -3.37 10.99 -13.23
C LYS A 2 -2.68 10.02 -12.29
N LEU A 3 -3.39 8.98 -11.84
CA LEU A 3 -2.85 7.91 -10.97
C LEU A 3 -2.97 6.55 -11.69
N TYR A 4 -1.83 5.97 -12.03
CA TYR A 4 -1.74 4.64 -12.65
C TYR A 4 -1.73 3.57 -11.59
N TYR A 5 -2.62 2.57 -11.73
CA TYR A 5 -2.81 1.54 -10.71
C TYR A 5 -3.15 0.17 -11.30
N SER A 6 -2.89 -0.87 -10.52
CA SER A 6 -3.48 -2.20 -10.70
C SER A 6 -4.37 -2.52 -9.50
N PRO A 7 -5.58 -3.09 -9.70
CA PRO A 7 -6.51 -3.42 -8.60
C PRO A 7 -5.89 -4.37 -7.57
N ALA A 8 -4.96 -5.23 -7.99
CA ALA A 8 -4.28 -6.17 -7.12
C ALA A 8 -3.08 -5.58 -6.35
N SER A 9 -2.68 -4.33 -6.63
CA SER A 9 -1.52 -3.70 -5.98
C SER A 9 -1.90 -3.05 -4.65
N PRO A 10 -1.32 -3.50 -3.53
CA PRO A 10 -1.58 -2.89 -2.24
C PRO A 10 -0.98 -1.48 -2.12
N PHE A 11 0.14 -1.22 -2.80
CA PHE A 11 0.78 0.09 -2.85
C PHE A 11 -0.06 1.12 -3.62
N ALA A 12 -0.65 0.70 -4.76
CA ALA A 12 -1.55 1.56 -5.50
C ALA A 12 -2.86 1.81 -4.73
N ARG A 13 -3.36 0.80 -4.00
CA ARG A 13 -4.53 0.95 -3.12
C ARG A 13 -4.31 2.05 -2.08
N LYS A 14 -3.13 2.09 -1.45
CA LYS A 14 -2.75 3.15 -0.50
C LYS A 14 -2.95 4.55 -1.10
N CYS A 15 -2.41 4.79 -2.29
CA CYS A 15 -2.58 6.07 -2.99
C CYS A 15 -4.04 6.37 -3.35
N ARG A 16 -4.81 5.38 -3.80
CA ARG A 16 -6.23 5.52 -4.14
C ARG A 16 -7.08 5.87 -2.92
N ILE A 17 -6.77 5.32 -1.75
CA ILE A 17 -7.41 5.70 -0.49
C ILE A 17 -7.07 7.16 -0.15
N VAL A 18 -5.81 7.55 -0.25
CA VAL A 18 -5.39 8.94 0.00
C VAL A 18 -6.11 9.91 -0.93
N VAL A 19 -6.25 9.62 -2.22
CA VAL A 19 -7.03 10.43 -3.18
C VAL A 19 -8.46 10.66 -2.67
N ARG A 20 -9.12 9.62 -2.14
CA ARG A 20 -10.49 9.71 -1.62
C ARG A 20 -10.58 10.46 -0.30
N GLU A 21 -9.74 10.14 0.65
CA GLU A 21 -9.71 10.77 1.97
C GLU A 21 -9.33 12.26 1.91
N LYS A 22 -8.59 12.65 0.87
CA LYS A 22 -8.24 14.04 0.59
C LYS A 22 -9.24 14.75 -0.33
N GLY A 23 -10.34 14.11 -0.74
CA GLY A 23 -11.36 14.70 -1.60
C GLY A 23 -10.87 15.04 -3.01
N LEU A 24 -9.90 14.29 -3.55
CA LEU A 24 -9.25 14.58 -4.83
C LEU A 24 -9.81 13.77 -6.01
N LEU A 25 -10.90 12.99 -5.83
CA LEU A 25 -11.45 12.13 -6.88
C LEU A 25 -11.79 12.86 -8.18
N GLU A 26 -12.35 14.07 -8.09
CA GLU A 26 -12.72 14.87 -9.26
C GLU A 26 -11.50 15.45 -10.00
N GLN A 27 -10.34 15.47 -9.34
CA GLN A 27 -9.10 16.05 -9.86
C GLN A 27 -8.10 14.98 -10.34
N VAL A 28 -8.25 13.72 -9.89
CA VAL A 28 -7.33 12.63 -10.17
C VAL A 28 -8.03 11.53 -10.99
N GLU A 29 -7.67 11.44 -12.26
CA GLU A 29 -8.07 10.34 -13.13
C GLU A 29 -7.33 9.06 -12.72
N GLU A 30 -8.06 8.01 -12.31
CA GLU A 30 -7.50 6.68 -12.02
C GLU A 30 -7.38 5.86 -13.31
N ILE A 31 -6.14 5.54 -13.73
CA ILE A 31 -5.85 4.78 -14.96
C ILE A 31 -5.41 3.36 -14.59
N ARG A 32 -6.25 2.39 -14.95
CA ARG A 32 -5.93 0.98 -14.72
C ARG A 32 -4.93 0.48 -15.77
N VAL A 33 -3.85 -0.17 -15.29
CA VAL A 33 -2.80 -0.76 -16.11
C VAL A 33 -2.42 -2.17 -15.60
N ASP A 34 -1.75 -2.95 -16.45
CA ASP A 34 -1.15 -4.22 -16.04
C ASP A 34 0.38 -4.10 -16.03
N PRO A 35 1.01 -3.94 -14.86
CA PRO A 35 2.46 -3.80 -14.75
C PRO A 35 3.21 -5.08 -15.12
N ILE A 36 2.56 -6.26 -15.07
CA ILE A 36 3.20 -7.54 -15.40
C ILE A 36 3.23 -7.76 -16.91
N ALA A 37 2.20 -7.30 -17.63
CA ALA A 37 2.15 -7.38 -19.08
C ALA A 37 3.10 -6.40 -19.80
N GLY A 38 3.76 -5.51 -19.06
CA GLY A 38 4.70 -4.54 -19.65
C GLY A 38 4.02 -3.38 -20.36
N ASP A 39 3.02 -2.77 -19.73
CA ASP A 39 2.25 -1.65 -20.25
C ASP A 39 3.14 -0.47 -20.67
N ALA A 40 3.13 -0.12 -21.97
CA ALA A 40 3.99 0.92 -22.53
C ALA A 40 3.64 2.33 -21.97
N SER A 41 2.37 2.59 -21.64
CA SER A 41 1.94 3.85 -21.05
C SER A 41 2.48 4.03 -19.65
N LEU A 42 2.51 2.95 -18.86
CA LEU A 42 3.13 2.94 -17.55
C LEU A 42 4.65 3.13 -17.64
N ASN A 43 5.32 2.40 -18.55
CA ASN A 43 6.78 2.46 -18.69
C ASN A 43 7.27 3.85 -19.12
N ALA A 44 6.47 4.59 -19.89
CA ALA A 44 6.78 5.96 -20.29
C ALA A 44 6.79 6.95 -19.10
N ILE A 45 6.07 6.63 -18.03
CA ILE A 45 5.91 7.49 -16.85
C ILE A 45 6.81 7.01 -15.71
N ASN A 46 6.82 5.71 -15.48
CA ASN A 46 7.67 5.07 -14.51
C ASN A 46 8.58 4.05 -15.19
N PRO A 47 9.86 4.39 -15.45
CA PRO A 47 10.79 3.49 -16.12
C PRO A 47 11.06 2.18 -15.38
N LEU A 48 10.64 2.09 -14.09
CA LEU A 48 10.70 0.84 -13.31
C LEU A 48 9.55 -0.11 -13.64
N GLY A 49 8.54 0.33 -14.44
CA GLY A 49 7.39 -0.49 -14.83
C GLY A 49 6.48 -0.89 -13.65
N GLN A 50 6.49 -0.13 -12.58
CA GLN A 50 5.77 -0.44 -11.33
C GLN A 50 4.61 0.52 -11.09
N VAL A 51 3.57 0.02 -10.44
CA VAL A 51 2.47 0.82 -9.91
C VAL A 51 2.54 0.91 -8.38
N PRO A 52 2.12 2.06 -7.78
CA PRO A 52 1.54 3.24 -8.40
C PRO A 52 2.56 4.12 -9.14
N ALA A 53 2.08 4.87 -10.13
CA ALA A 53 2.77 6.01 -10.71
C ALA A 53 1.78 7.17 -10.81
N PHE A 54 2.22 8.39 -10.54
CA PHE A 54 1.35 9.56 -10.48
C PHE A 54 1.92 10.71 -11.31
N ILE A 55 1.05 11.38 -12.07
CA ILE A 55 1.39 12.61 -12.80
C ILE A 55 0.58 13.75 -12.18
N ASP A 56 1.27 14.80 -11.73
CA ASP A 56 0.62 15.99 -11.21
C ASP A 56 0.21 16.98 -12.34
N ASP A 57 -0.43 18.10 -11.98
CA ASP A 57 -0.90 19.10 -12.95
C ASP A 57 0.25 19.83 -13.66
N ALA A 58 1.46 19.80 -13.12
CA ALA A 58 2.64 20.33 -13.79
C ALA A 58 3.26 19.33 -14.78
N GLY A 59 2.68 18.12 -14.92
CA GLY A 59 3.19 17.07 -15.77
C GLY A 59 4.39 16.30 -15.17
N VAL A 60 4.68 16.50 -13.88
CA VAL A 60 5.76 15.79 -13.19
C VAL A 60 5.31 14.40 -12.78
N ALA A 61 6.11 13.39 -13.14
CA ALA A 61 5.88 12.00 -12.75
C ALA A 61 6.48 11.72 -11.35
N TRP A 62 5.71 11.06 -10.50
CA TRP A 62 6.05 10.70 -9.12
C TRP A 62 5.98 9.18 -8.92
N THR A 63 6.96 8.63 -8.27
CA THR A 63 7.08 7.27 -7.73
C THR A 63 7.91 7.38 -6.45
N ASP A 64 7.85 6.57 -5.45
CA ASP A 64 7.07 5.42 -5.12
C ASP A 64 5.81 5.80 -4.31
N SER A 65 5.04 4.81 -3.82
CA SER A 65 3.79 5.07 -3.09
C SER A 65 3.92 6.01 -1.88
N PRO A 66 4.97 5.95 -1.03
CA PRO A 66 5.16 6.92 0.06
C PRO A 66 5.28 8.36 -0.44
N LEU A 67 6.06 8.56 -1.50
CA LEU A 67 6.26 9.90 -2.08
C LEU A 67 4.98 10.42 -2.75
N ILE A 68 4.25 9.56 -3.46
CA ILE A 68 2.95 9.90 -4.06
C ILE A 68 1.95 10.29 -2.97
N CYS A 69 1.83 9.50 -1.89
CA CYS A 69 0.95 9.81 -0.78
C CYS A 69 1.31 11.15 -0.12
N ALA A 70 2.59 11.42 0.11
CA ALA A 70 3.04 12.70 0.67
C ALA A 70 2.72 13.88 -0.27
N ARG A 71 2.85 13.69 -1.60
CA ARG A 71 2.49 14.70 -2.59
C ARG A 71 1.00 14.97 -2.60
N LEU A 72 0.16 13.92 -2.60
CA LEU A 72 -1.30 14.04 -2.54
C LEU A 72 -1.78 14.70 -1.25
N ASP A 73 -1.19 14.35 -0.10
CA ASP A 73 -1.50 14.96 1.19
C ASP A 73 -1.21 16.47 1.20
N ALA A 74 -0.11 16.87 0.58
CA ALA A 74 0.30 18.27 0.50
C ALA A 74 -0.58 19.14 -0.42
N ILE A 75 -1.36 18.55 -1.35
CA ILE A 75 -2.20 19.31 -2.30
C ILE A 75 -3.32 20.04 -1.56
N THR A 76 -3.99 19.40 -0.63
CA THR A 76 -5.12 19.96 0.10
C THR A 76 -4.75 20.51 1.49
N GLY A 77 -3.58 20.15 2.00
CA GLY A 77 -3.15 20.49 3.35
C GLY A 77 -3.95 19.74 4.41
N GLU A 78 -4.95 20.37 4.99
CA GLU A 78 -5.74 19.78 6.08
C GLU A 78 -7.00 19.00 5.58
N PRO A 79 -7.41 17.95 6.30
CA PRO A 79 -6.69 17.33 7.43
C PRO A 79 -5.42 16.60 6.96
N ALA A 80 -4.30 16.81 7.66
CA ALA A 80 -3.02 16.23 7.29
C ALA A 80 -2.99 14.73 7.67
N LEU A 81 -2.69 13.86 6.70
CA LEU A 81 -2.41 12.45 6.92
C LEU A 81 -0.95 12.22 7.36
N ILE A 82 -0.09 13.18 7.03
CA ILE A 82 1.30 13.24 7.47
C ILE A 82 1.51 14.55 8.23
N PRO A 83 1.51 14.54 9.56
CA PRO A 83 1.67 15.76 10.35
C PRO A 83 3.05 16.40 10.14
N GLY A 84 3.19 17.66 10.57
CA GLY A 84 4.47 18.34 10.60
C GLY A 84 5.34 18.00 11.82
N GLY A 85 6.59 18.51 11.85
CA GLY A 85 7.50 18.36 12.97
C GLY A 85 7.88 16.92 13.29
N GLU A 86 8.12 16.63 14.57
CA GLU A 86 8.54 15.30 15.02
C GLU A 86 7.48 14.21 14.81
N ALA A 87 6.19 14.54 14.88
CA ALA A 87 5.11 13.61 14.64
C ALA A 87 5.15 13.01 13.21
N ARG A 88 5.72 13.74 12.24
CA ARG A 88 5.95 13.25 10.88
C ARG A 88 6.78 11.97 10.86
N TRP A 89 7.87 11.95 11.61
CA TRP A 89 8.80 10.83 11.61
C TRP A 89 8.17 9.57 12.19
N GLU A 90 7.29 9.74 13.19
CA GLU A 90 6.57 8.61 13.75
C GLU A 90 5.58 7.98 12.76
N VAL A 91 4.86 8.79 11.98
CA VAL A 91 3.98 8.29 10.92
C VAL A 91 4.78 7.55 9.85
N LEU A 92 5.84 8.17 9.32
CA LEU A 92 6.68 7.55 8.28
C LEU A 92 7.36 6.27 8.77
N ARG A 93 7.81 6.22 10.03
CA ARG A 93 8.43 5.04 10.64
C ARG A 93 7.44 3.86 10.73
N ARG A 94 6.18 4.12 11.03
CA ARG A 94 5.13 3.08 11.06
C ARG A 94 4.73 2.63 9.65
N GLU A 95 4.68 3.55 8.69
CA GLU A 95 4.41 3.24 7.28
C GLU A 95 5.42 2.23 6.71
N VAL A 96 6.71 2.38 7.03
CA VAL A 96 7.79 1.47 6.58
C VAL A 96 7.51 0.00 6.94
N PHE A 97 6.94 -0.29 8.10
CA PHE A 97 6.60 -1.67 8.46
C PHE A 97 5.47 -2.22 7.59
N ALA A 98 4.44 -1.43 7.31
CA ALA A 98 3.35 -1.82 6.44
C ALA A 98 3.85 -2.07 5.00
N ASP A 99 4.67 -1.16 4.46
CA ASP A 99 5.26 -1.30 3.13
C ASP A 99 6.17 -2.53 3.07
N GLY A 100 6.96 -2.81 4.10
CA GLY A 100 7.79 -4.01 4.19
C GLY A 100 6.98 -5.32 4.23
N VAL A 101 5.81 -5.33 4.88
CA VAL A 101 4.88 -6.47 4.86
C VAL A 101 4.34 -6.69 3.44
N MET A 102 3.90 -5.63 2.77
CA MET A 102 3.41 -5.69 1.39
C MET A 102 4.50 -6.17 0.43
N GLU A 103 5.71 -5.62 0.55
CA GLU A 103 6.86 -6.00 -0.29
C GLU A 103 7.22 -7.47 -0.14
N ALA A 104 7.32 -7.97 1.10
CA ALA A 104 7.60 -9.36 1.37
C ALA A 104 6.53 -10.29 0.76
N GLY A 105 5.26 -9.92 0.89
CA GLY A 105 4.14 -10.66 0.32
C GLY A 105 4.14 -10.66 -1.21
N VAL A 106 4.42 -9.52 -1.85
CA VAL A 106 4.53 -9.42 -3.33
C VAL A 106 5.68 -10.30 -3.84
N LYS A 107 6.84 -10.30 -3.18
CA LYS A 107 7.96 -11.19 -3.52
C LYS A 107 7.57 -12.66 -3.45
N ILE A 108 6.81 -13.08 -2.43
CA ILE A 108 6.28 -14.46 -2.36
C ILE A 108 5.38 -14.74 -3.55
N ARG A 109 4.45 -13.83 -3.88
CA ARG A 109 3.51 -14.02 -5.00
C ARG A 109 4.22 -14.15 -6.34
N LEU A 110 5.21 -13.32 -6.61
CA LEU A 110 5.99 -13.37 -7.85
C LEU A 110 6.80 -14.66 -7.94
N GLU A 111 7.43 -15.09 -6.85
CA GLU A 111 8.17 -16.35 -6.79
C GLU A 111 7.26 -17.56 -7.02
N MET A 112 6.08 -17.57 -6.40
CA MET A 112 5.11 -18.68 -6.55
C MET A 112 4.44 -18.68 -7.94
N ALA A 113 4.50 -17.60 -8.70
CA ALA A 113 4.05 -17.56 -10.08
C ALA A 113 5.04 -18.20 -11.08
N ARG A 114 6.29 -18.42 -10.67
CA ARG A 114 7.29 -19.11 -11.49
C ARG A 114 6.95 -20.59 -11.67
N PRO A 115 7.45 -21.25 -12.72
CA PRO A 115 7.40 -22.71 -12.86
C PRO A 115 7.96 -23.40 -11.61
N GLU A 116 7.36 -24.51 -11.18
CA GLU A 116 7.71 -25.16 -9.90
C GLU A 116 9.20 -25.49 -9.78
N GLY A 117 9.81 -26.01 -10.85
CA GLY A 117 11.24 -26.36 -10.89
C GLY A 117 12.20 -25.15 -10.86
N GLU A 118 11.68 -23.92 -11.00
CA GLU A 118 12.47 -22.70 -10.95
C GLU A 118 12.30 -21.91 -9.66
N ARG A 119 11.42 -22.37 -8.75
CA ARG A 119 11.15 -21.69 -7.48
C ARG A 119 12.29 -21.93 -6.50
N SER A 120 12.65 -20.85 -5.78
CA SER A 120 13.58 -20.98 -4.67
C SER A 120 12.98 -21.81 -3.54
N SER A 121 13.74 -22.78 -3.05
CA SER A 121 13.36 -23.59 -1.88
C SER A 121 13.44 -22.83 -0.55
N THR A 122 14.08 -21.67 -0.49
CA THR A 122 14.39 -20.95 0.77
C THR A 122 13.76 -19.56 0.85
N TRP A 123 13.72 -18.80 -0.23
CA TRP A 123 13.27 -17.42 -0.22
C TRP A 123 11.81 -17.21 0.23
N PRO A 124 10.83 -18.01 -0.21
CA PRO A 124 9.44 -17.84 0.25
C PRO A 124 9.28 -17.94 1.76
N ALA A 125 9.97 -18.89 2.39
CA ALA A 125 9.96 -19.06 3.85
C ALA A 125 10.60 -17.85 4.57
N ARG A 126 11.73 -17.33 4.03
CA ARG A 126 12.40 -16.14 4.56
C ARG A 126 11.50 -14.89 4.48
N TRP A 127 10.84 -14.67 3.34
CA TRP A 127 9.92 -13.54 3.16
C TRP A 127 8.68 -13.66 4.04
N ARG A 128 8.13 -14.90 4.18
CA ARG A 128 7.02 -15.14 5.09
C ARG A 128 7.39 -14.81 6.55
N ALA A 129 8.58 -15.22 6.99
CA ALA A 129 9.08 -14.87 8.31
C ALA A 129 9.27 -13.34 8.47
N SER A 130 9.74 -12.64 7.43
CA SER A 130 9.86 -11.17 7.42
C SER A 130 8.50 -10.50 7.54
N MET A 131 7.51 -10.96 6.76
CA MET A 131 6.14 -10.47 6.80
C MET A 131 5.52 -10.62 8.20
N LEU A 132 5.69 -11.78 8.85
CA LEU A 132 5.18 -12.01 10.22
C LEU A 132 5.84 -11.08 11.25
N ARG A 133 7.16 -10.89 11.19
CA ARG A 133 7.85 -9.93 12.07
C ARG A 133 7.42 -8.48 11.80
N GLY A 134 7.16 -8.12 10.54
CA GLY A 134 6.60 -6.82 10.18
C GLY A 134 5.22 -6.58 10.79
N LEU A 135 4.36 -7.61 10.77
CA LEU A 135 3.06 -7.57 11.45
C LEU A 135 3.20 -7.47 12.98
N ASP A 136 4.18 -8.15 13.60
CA ASP A 136 4.45 -8.01 15.04
C ASP A 136 4.89 -6.59 15.39
N ALA A 137 5.76 -6.01 14.57
CA ALA A 137 6.19 -4.63 14.76
C ALA A 137 5.02 -3.63 14.58
N ALA A 138 4.16 -3.85 13.58
CA ALA A 138 2.97 -3.03 13.37
C ALA A 138 1.98 -3.14 14.54
N GLU A 139 1.72 -4.36 15.07
CA GLU A 139 0.88 -4.57 16.26
C GLU A 139 1.40 -3.79 17.47
N ALA A 140 2.71 -3.86 17.72
CA ALA A 140 3.34 -3.15 18.84
C ALA A 140 3.27 -1.62 18.71
N ASN A 141 3.23 -1.11 17.47
CA ASN A 141 3.24 0.33 17.16
C ASN A 141 1.90 0.86 16.62
N THR A 142 0.81 0.10 16.75
CA THR A 142 -0.52 0.57 16.36
C THR A 142 -0.91 1.78 17.19
N ALA A 143 -1.20 2.90 16.52
CA ALA A 143 -1.69 4.14 17.12
C ALA A 143 -3.17 4.33 16.78
N GLY A 144 -3.90 5.07 17.64
CA GLY A 144 -5.33 5.36 17.44
C GLY A 144 -5.59 6.53 16.46
N ALA A 145 -4.57 7.14 15.88
CA ALA A 145 -4.74 8.23 14.93
C ALA A 145 -5.01 7.71 13.52
N PHE A 146 -5.94 8.38 12.81
CA PHE A 146 -6.14 8.16 11.38
C PHE A 146 -5.10 8.97 10.60
N ASP A 147 -4.08 8.31 10.14
CA ASP A 147 -2.94 8.87 9.42
C ASP A 147 -2.48 7.97 8.26
N LEU A 148 -1.45 8.38 7.52
CA LEU A 148 -0.93 7.59 6.41
C LEU A 148 -0.46 6.20 6.83
N ALA A 149 0.12 6.07 8.04
CA ALA A 149 0.56 4.77 8.55
C ALA A 149 -0.62 3.82 8.83
N ALA A 150 -1.73 4.34 9.35
CA ALA A 150 -2.96 3.56 9.54
C ALA A 150 -3.52 3.08 8.19
N ILE A 151 -3.55 3.96 7.17
CA ILE A 151 -3.96 3.62 5.80
C ILE A 151 -3.05 2.52 5.23
N ALA A 152 -1.74 2.70 5.27
CA ALA A 152 -0.77 1.72 4.78
C ALA A 152 -0.91 0.36 5.48
N THR A 153 -1.07 0.39 6.81
CA THR A 153 -1.25 -0.81 7.61
C THR A 153 -2.49 -1.59 7.18
N VAL A 154 -3.66 -0.93 7.03
CA VAL A 154 -4.87 -1.63 6.60
C VAL A 154 -4.77 -2.09 5.14
N CYS A 155 -4.09 -1.36 4.25
CA CYS A 155 -3.78 -1.86 2.91
C CYS A 155 -2.99 -3.17 2.96
N ALA A 156 -1.97 -3.25 3.83
CA ALA A 156 -1.17 -4.45 4.01
C ALA A 156 -2.01 -5.61 4.55
N LEU A 157 -2.82 -5.38 5.59
CA LEU A 157 -3.65 -6.40 6.23
C LEU A 157 -4.70 -6.97 5.28
N THR A 158 -5.44 -6.11 4.58
CA THR A 158 -6.45 -6.54 3.61
C THR A 158 -5.81 -7.32 2.47
N TRP A 159 -4.64 -6.89 2.00
CA TRP A 159 -3.93 -7.60 0.95
C TRP A 159 -3.38 -8.95 1.43
N VAL A 160 -2.92 -9.04 2.68
CA VAL A 160 -2.53 -10.31 3.32
C VAL A 160 -3.73 -11.26 3.41
N ASP A 161 -4.89 -10.79 3.84
CA ASP A 161 -6.12 -11.59 3.86
C ASP A 161 -6.50 -12.10 2.46
N PHE A 162 -6.35 -11.23 1.44
CA PHE A 162 -6.66 -11.58 0.05
C PHE A 162 -5.69 -12.61 -0.57
N ARG A 163 -4.40 -12.55 -0.22
CA ARG A 163 -3.36 -13.38 -0.84
C ARG A 163 -2.90 -14.57 0.01
N PHE A 164 -3.07 -14.47 1.31
CA PHE A 164 -2.61 -15.45 2.30
C PHE A 164 -3.70 -15.71 3.36
N PRO A 165 -4.91 -16.17 2.95
CA PRO A 165 -6.04 -16.35 3.87
C PRO A 165 -5.71 -17.30 5.03
N ASP A 166 -4.82 -18.27 4.81
CA ASP A 166 -4.41 -19.25 5.81
C ASP A 166 -3.34 -18.76 6.78
N LEU A 167 -2.92 -17.48 6.69
CA LEU A 167 -1.87 -16.95 7.56
C LEU A 167 -2.31 -16.85 9.03
N GLY A 168 -3.62 -16.66 9.28
CA GLY A 168 -4.20 -16.66 10.62
C GLY A 168 -3.72 -15.54 11.53
N TRP A 169 -3.22 -14.44 10.98
CA TRP A 169 -2.54 -13.37 11.72
C TRP A 169 -3.43 -12.66 12.77
N LYS A 170 -4.75 -12.62 12.56
CA LYS A 170 -5.73 -11.94 13.44
C LYS A 170 -5.78 -12.51 14.86
N ALA A 171 -5.59 -13.82 14.98
CA ALA A 171 -5.65 -14.51 16.28
C ALA A 171 -4.60 -14.01 17.29
N THR A 172 -3.47 -13.51 16.81
CA THR A 172 -2.35 -13.08 17.65
C THR A 172 -2.08 -11.58 17.62
N ARG A 173 -2.86 -10.80 16.85
CA ARG A 173 -2.66 -9.34 16.65
C ARG A 173 -3.98 -8.59 16.74
N PRO A 174 -4.55 -8.48 17.96
CA PRO A 174 -5.90 -7.94 18.15
C PRO A 174 -6.01 -6.45 17.84
N ARG A 175 -4.92 -5.65 18.02
CA ARG A 175 -4.95 -4.21 17.70
C ARG A 175 -5.04 -4.00 16.19
N LEU A 176 -4.28 -4.75 15.41
CA LEU A 176 -4.35 -4.71 13.95
C LEU A 176 -5.71 -5.19 13.44
N ALA A 177 -6.28 -6.24 14.06
CA ALA A 177 -7.60 -6.73 13.69
C ALA A 177 -8.69 -5.68 13.95
N ALA A 178 -8.62 -4.98 15.09
CA ALA A 178 -9.54 -3.88 15.41
C ALA A 178 -9.38 -2.69 14.45
N LEU A 179 -8.15 -2.28 14.17
CA LEU A 179 -7.86 -1.19 13.22
C LEU A 179 -8.40 -1.52 11.82
N GLN A 180 -8.17 -2.75 11.33
CA GLN A 180 -8.71 -3.17 10.04
C GLN A 180 -10.24 -3.13 10.03
N ALA A 181 -10.88 -3.71 11.05
CA ALA A 181 -12.35 -3.75 11.15
C ALA A 181 -12.97 -2.35 11.19
N GLU A 182 -12.33 -1.40 11.85
CA GLU A 182 -12.77 0.00 11.92
C GLU A 182 -12.61 0.69 10.55
N LEU A 183 -11.40 0.68 9.98
CA LEU A 183 -11.11 1.48 8.79
C LEU A 183 -11.74 0.92 7.51
N GLU A 184 -11.97 -0.38 7.43
CA GLU A 184 -12.70 -0.98 6.29
C GLU A 184 -14.18 -0.59 6.22
N GLN A 185 -14.74 0.06 7.25
CA GLN A 185 -16.08 0.67 7.18
C GLN A 185 -16.10 1.98 6.39
N ARG A 186 -14.94 2.64 6.20
CA ARG A 186 -14.84 3.89 5.46
C ARG A 186 -15.05 3.66 3.96
N PRO A 187 -15.79 4.55 3.26
CA PRO A 187 -16.04 4.43 1.82
C PRO A 187 -14.76 4.23 0.99
N ALA A 188 -13.71 5.02 1.28
CA ALA A 188 -12.43 4.95 0.57
C ALA A 188 -11.81 3.54 0.58
N PHE A 189 -11.92 2.81 1.68
CA PHE A 189 -11.38 1.46 1.80
C PHE A 189 -12.26 0.41 1.09
N ARG A 190 -13.58 0.56 1.17
CA ARG A 190 -14.52 -0.36 0.49
C ARG A 190 -14.43 -0.28 -1.02
N GLU A 191 -14.40 0.95 -1.56
CA GLU A 191 -14.33 1.20 -3.00
C GLU A 191 -12.99 0.81 -3.65
N THR A 192 -11.96 0.65 -2.85
CA THR A 192 -10.61 0.30 -3.31
C THR A 192 -10.19 -1.13 -2.93
N ALA A 193 -11.13 -1.97 -2.48
CA ALA A 193 -10.83 -3.34 -2.11
C ALA A 193 -10.07 -4.09 -3.22
N PRO A 194 -9.09 -4.95 -2.87
CA PRO A 194 -8.31 -5.67 -3.88
C PRO A 194 -9.20 -6.65 -4.66
N ALA A 195 -8.91 -6.77 -5.97
CA ALA A 195 -9.66 -7.63 -6.90
C ALA A 195 -8.72 -8.37 -7.87
#